data_7731da53022d4006be1e46a69a5b4083
#
_entry.id   7731da53022d4006be1e46a69a5b4083
#
_cell.length_a   1.000
_cell.length_b   1.000
_cell.length_c   1.000
_cell.angle_alpha   90.00
_cell.angle_beta   90.00
_cell.angle_gamma   90.00
#
_symmetry.space_group_name_H-M   'P 1'
#
loop_
_entity.id
_entity.type
_entity.pdbx_description
1 polymer ?
#
loop_
_entity_poly.entity_id
_entity_poly.type
_entity_poly.pdbx_seq_one_letter_code
_entity_poly.pdbx_strand_id
1 'polypeptide(L)'
;PEPAPGESPTVAIRTVDPGYFGAMRIPLERGRSLATSDRIGSAPVAVISAAMAHRLWPGEDPIGQHVKVEWWHPTASVEIVGVVADSRHDGLDAAFEPTLFYPFAQESQQGSMSLVLRSALPPATLTRMVRAAVSEMDKGVPVADAVTMYHHIAETMADRRYPAFVLGLFAALALTLAAVGIYGVLSYTVGQRTREIGVRLAVGARPADVLRTVLGGGLRLTLIGVALGSVAAGLAAGALGKLLYDVHPLDPVTFASVGLVLVGVALLAMVAPARRAARVDPMVALRSE
;
A
#
# COMPACT_ATOMS: atom_id res chain seq x y z
N PRO A 1 -1.49 18.70 -29.33
CA PRO A 1 -1.92 19.95 -28.68
C PRO A 1 -0.93 20.28 -27.56
N GLU A 2 -0.44 21.51 -27.52
CA GLU A 2 0.39 21.99 -26.42
C GLU A 2 -0.47 22.02 -25.16
N PRO A 3 -0.04 21.39 -24.05
CA PRO A 3 -0.76 21.49 -22.77
C PRO A 3 -0.78 22.91 -22.27
N ALA A 4 -1.81 23.29 -21.53
CA ALA A 4 -1.89 24.61 -20.92
C ALA A 4 -0.71 24.83 -19.94
N PRO A 5 -0.23 26.05 -19.73
CA PRO A 5 0.85 26.34 -18.80
C PRO A 5 0.50 25.85 -17.37
N GLY A 6 1.21 24.87 -16.86
CA GLY A 6 0.98 24.23 -15.55
C GLY A 6 0.32 22.82 -15.61
N GLU A 7 -0.05 22.31 -16.77
CA GLU A 7 -0.64 20.97 -16.98
C GLU A 7 0.31 19.97 -17.65
N SER A 8 1.61 20.15 -17.55
CA SER A 8 2.56 19.17 -18.09
C SER A 8 2.36 17.81 -17.42
N PRO A 9 1.99 16.75 -18.15
CA PRO A 9 1.76 15.44 -17.56
C PRO A 9 3.08 14.91 -16.99
N THR A 10 3.08 14.50 -15.73
CA THR A 10 4.21 13.81 -15.12
C THR A 10 4.37 12.45 -15.78
N VAL A 11 5.58 12.18 -16.32
CA VAL A 11 5.96 10.94 -17.01
C VAL A 11 7.29 10.48 -16.40
N ALA A 12 7.41 9.20 -16.10
CA ALA A 12 8.69 8.63 -15.70
C ALA A 12 9.63 8.54 -16.89
N ILE A 13 10.89 8.95 -16.72
CA ILE A 13 11.93 8.82 -17.75
C ILE A 13 12.93 7.78 -17.28
N ARG A 14 13.22 6.81 -18.16
CA ARG A 14 14.20 5.77 -17.89
C ARG A 14 15.17 5.66 -19.06
N THR A 15 16.44 5.74 -18.75
CA THR A 15 17.49 5.56 -19.72
C THR A 15 17.87 4.09 -19.78
N VAL A 16 17.75 3.47 -20.94
CA VAL A 16 17.93 2.03 -21.13
C VAL A 16 18.77 1.72 -22.36
N ASP A 17 19.40 0.55 -22.37
CA ASP A 17 20.11 0.05 -23.53
C ASP A 17 19.16 -0.77 -24.45
N PRO A 18 19.52 -1.05 -25.70
CA PRO A 18 18.68 -1.83 -26.62
C PRO A 18 18.33 -3.24 -26.12
N GLY A 19 19.16 -3.85 -25.27
CA GLY A 19 18.95 -5.18 -24.70
C GLY A 19 17.94 -5.23 -23.54
N TYR A 20 17.62 -4.08 -22.96
CA TYR A 20 16.80 -3.97 -21.74
C TYR A 20 15.44 -4.67 -21.84
N PHE A 21 14.67 -4.38 -22.89
CA PHE A 21 13.32 -4.96 -23.07
C PHE A 21 13.38 -6.49 -23.20
N GLY A 22 14.39 -7.02 -23.89
CA GLY A 22 14.62 -8.46 -24.00
C GLY A 22 15.00 -9.10 -22.67
N ALA A 23 15.90 -8.49 -21.89
CA ALA A 23 16.32 -8.98 -20.58
C ALA A 23 15.15 -8.98 -19.58
N MET A 24 14.31 -7.94 -19.60
CA MET A 24 13.12 -7.79 -18.74
C MET A 24 11.90 -8.55 -19.27
N ARG A 25 11.93 -9.09 -20.50
CA ARG A 25 10.78 -9.71 -21.18
C ARG A 25 9.59 -8.75 -21.34
N ILE A 26 9.87 -7.51 -21.64
CA ILE A 26 8.85 -6.52 -21.97
C ILE A 26 8.61 -6.62 -23.48
N PRO A 27 7.42 -7.05 -23.94
CA PRO A 27 7.17 -7.20 -25.37
C PRO A 27 7.00 -5.85 -26.05
N LEU A 28 7.50 -5.75 -27.28
CA LEU A 28 7.21 -4.65 -28.17
C LEU A 28 5.81 -4.86 -28.75
N GLU A 29 4.93 -3.86 -28.63
CA GLU A 29 3.57 -3.93 -29.14
C GLU A 29 3.44 -3.28 -30.51
N ARG A 30 4.13 -2.14 -30.74
CA ARG A 30 4.09 -1.40 -32.00
C ARG A 30 5.44 -0.74 -32.30
N GLY A 31 5.68 -0.48 -33.59
CA GLY A 31 6.89 0.19 -34.03
C GLY A 31 8.16 -0.66 -33.94
N ARG A 32 9.27 -0.05 -33.57
CA ARG A 32 10.57 -0.72 -33.37
C ARG A 32 11.12 -0.50 -31.94
N SER A 33 11.95 -1.43 -31.49
CA SER A 33 12.74 -1.26 -30.28
C SER A 33 13.91 -0.29 -30.52
N LEU A 34 14.57 0.10 -29.41
CA LEU A 34 15.84 0.82 -29.46
C LEU A 34 16.91 -0.05 -30.16
N ALA A 35 17.78 0.60 -30.92
CA ALA A 35 18.84 -0.05 -31.66
C ALA A 35 20.22 0.52 -31.28
N THR A 36 21.28 -0.21 -31.55
CA THR A 36 22.66 0.25 -31.32
C THR A 36 23.05 1.45 -32.20
N SER A 37 22.29 1.71 -33.28
CA SER A 37 22.42 2.91 -34.09
C SER A 37 21.89 4.18 -33.43
N ASP A 38 21.02 4.04 -32.42
CA ASP A 38 20.41 5.16 -31.69
C ASP A 38 21.42 5.68 -30.64
N ARG A 39 22.40 6.44 -31.09
CA ARG A 39 23.55 6.95 -30.31
C ARG A 39 23.75 8.45 -30.47
N ILE A 40 24.63 9.04 -29.70
CA ILE A 40 24.99 10.46 -29.82
C ILE A 40 25.29 10.79 -31.28
N GLY A 41 24.64 11.84 -31.81
CA GLY A 41 24.75 12.28 -33.19
C GLY A 41 23.71 11.68 -34.15
N SER A 42 22.89 10.70 -33.72
CA SER A 42 21.67 10.30 -34.47
C SER A 42 20.46 11.14 -34.02
N ALA A 43 19.36 11.04 -34.78
CA ALA A 43 18.10 11.68 -34.41
C ALA A 43 17.66 11.20 -33.00
N PRO A 44 17.22 12.11 -32.09
CA PRO A 44 16.71 11.74 -30.79
C PRO A 44 15.46 10.89 -30.89
N VAL A 45 15.49 9.70 -30.30
CA VAL A 45 14.38 8.73 -30.36
C VAL A 45 14.03 8.22 -28.97
N ALA A 46 12.78 7.80 -28.77
CA ALA A 46 12.33 7.13 -27.57
C ALA A 46 11.33 6.01 -27.85
N VAL A 47 11.24 5.09 -26.92
CA VAL A 47 10.18 4.08 -26.83
C VAL A 47 9.31 4.44 -25.62
N ILE A 48 7.99 4.26 -25.72
CA ILE A 48 7.05 4.59 -24.64
C ILE A 48 6.30 3.35 -24.16
N SER A 49 5.81 3.40 -22.91
CA SER A 49 4.90 2.38 -22.39
C SER A 49 3.49 2.50 -22.97
N ALA A 50 2.72 1.41 -22.99
CA ALA A 50 1.32 1.42 -23.42
C ALA A 50 0.48 2.41 -22.60
N ALA A 51 0.70 2.52 -21.28
CA ALA A 51 0.05 3.49 -20.40
C ALA A 51 0.32 4.94 -20.85
N MET A 52 1.55 5.26 -21.27
CA MET A 52 1.86 6.58 -21.81
C MET A 52 1.15 6.82 -23.13
N ALA A 53 1.15 5.83 -24.03
CA ALA A 53 0.45 5.92 -25.31
C ALA A 53 -1.05 6.19 -25.13
N HIS A 54 -1.71 5.42 -24.24
CA HIS A 54 -3.13 5.60 -23.94
C HIS A 54 -3.45 6.94 -23.29
N ARG A 55 -2.56 7.46 -22.46
CA ARG A 55 -2.79 8.71 -21.73
C ARG A 55 -2.62 9.95 -22.61
N LEU A 56 -1.59 9.96 -23.49
CA LEU A 56 -1.24 11.14 -24.27
C LEU A 56 -1.80 11.13 -25.68
N TRP A 57 -2.07 9.96 -26.26
CA TRP A 57 -2.63 9.77 -27.60
C TRP A 57 -3.84 8.81 -27.58
N PRO A 58 -4.94 9.17 -26.89
CA PRO A 58 -6.11 8.29 -26.80
C PRO A 58 -6.75 8.10 -28.19
N GLY A 59 -6.63 6.88 -28.74
CA GLY A 59 -7.19 6.52 -30.03
C GLY A 59 -6.35 6.93 -31.25
N GLU A 60 -5.18 7.53 -31.08
CA GLU A 60 -4.24 7.92 -32.13
C GLU A 60 -3.01 7.02 -32.14
N ASP A 61 -2.25 7.04 -33.21
CA ASP A 61 -0.96 6.34 -33.28
C ASP A 61 0.16 7.27 -32.79
N PRO A 62 0.86 6.89 -31.70
CA PRO A 62 1.97 7.68 -31.16
C PRO A 62 3.26 7.55 -31.99
N ILE A 63 3.38 6.54 -32.92
CA ILE A 63 4.60 6.33 -33.69
C ILE A 63 4.83 7.51 -34.64
N GLY A 64 6.07 8.03 -34.64
CA GLY A 64 6.45 9.22 -35.44
C GLY A 64 6.04 10.55 -34.78
N GLN A 65 5.29 10.51 -33.68
CA GLN A 65 4.99 11.72 -32.93
C GLN A 65 6.23 12.18 -32.14
N HIS A 66 6.25 13.46 -31.78
CA HIS A 66 7.38 14.09 -31.15
C HIS A 66 7.01 14.60 -29.76
N VAL A 67 7.87 14.34 -28.77
CA VAL A 67 7.74 14.80 -27.39
C VAL A 67 8.87 15.75 -27.03
N LYS A 68 8.56 16.86 -26.38
CA LYS A 68 9.57 17.73 -25.79
C LYS A 68 9.79 17.32 -24.32
N VAL A 69 11.03 17.08 -23.95
CA VAL A 69 11.43 16.73 -22.58
C VAL A 69 12.15 17.94 -21.96
N GLU A 70 11.39 18.82 -21.30
CA GLU A 70 11.85 20.15 -20.87
C GLU A 70 13.07 20.13 -19.93
N TRP A 71 13.16 19.16 -19.10
CA TRP A 71 14.16 19.10 -18.04
C TRP A 71 15.52 18.53 -18.47
N TRP A 72 15.55 17.79 -19.55
CA TRP A 72 16.77 17.10 -19.99
C TRP A 72 17.36 17.71 -21.28
N HIS A 73 16.51 17.92 -22.26
CA HIS A 73 16.84 18.58 -23.52
C HIS A 73 15.75 19.60 -23.89
N PRO A 74 15.75 20.79 -23.29
CA PRO A 74 14.67 21.76 -23.47
C PRO A 74 14.46 22.20 -24.93
N THR A 75 15.43 21.94 -25.80
CA THR A 75 15.36 22.25 -27.23
C THR A 75 15.21 21.04 -28.14
N ALA A 76 15.41 19.81 -27.63
CA ALA A 76 15.35 18.61 -28.46
C ALA A 76 13.94 18.02 -28.46
N SER A 77 13.43 17.84 -29.68
CA SER A 77 12.21 17.07 -29.95
C SER A 77 12.60 15.61 -30.13
N VAL A 78 12.04 14.71 -29.34
CA VAL A 78 12.32 13.27 -29.33
C VAL A 78 11.22 12.55 -30.09
N GLU A 79 11.56 11.79 -31.14
CA GLU A 79 10.63 10.99 -31.91
C GLU A 79 10.27 9.68 -31.23
N ILE A 80 8.99 9.34 -31.16
CA ILE A 80 8.52 8.05 -30.64
C ILE A 80 8.63 7.00 -31.75
N VAL A 81 9.50 6.01 -31.53
CA VAL A 81 9.76 4.95 -32.53
C VAL A 81 9.11 3.61 -32.16
N GLY A 82 8.66 3.43 -30.94
CA GLY A 82 8.03 2.20 -30.49
C GLY A 82 7.16 2.34 -29.25
N VAL A 83 6.25 1.39 -29.10
CA VAL A 83 5.42 1.21 -27.90
C VAL A 83 5.66 -0.18 -27.34
N VAL A 84 5.97 -0.26 -26.07
CA VAL A 84 6.17 -1.52 -25.32
C VAL A 84 5.05 -1.73 -24.31
N ALA A 85 4.83 -2.97 -23.93
CA ALA A 85 3.87 -3.30 -22.89
C ALA A 85 4.24 -2.62 -21.56
N ASP A 86 3.24 -2.39 -20.72
CA ASP A 86 3.43 -1.80 -19.42
C ASP A 86 4.25 -2.70 -18.50
N SER A 87 5.12 -2.08 -17.73
CA SER A 87 5.94 -2.74 -16.72
C SER A 87 5.88 -1.98 -15.39
N ARG A 88 5.89 -2.73 -14.28
CA ARG A 88 5.89 -2.16 -12.94
C ARG A 88 7.31 -1.97 -12.46
N HIS A 89 7.64 -0.75 -12.06
CA HIS A 89 8.99 -0.39 -11.61
C HIS A 89 9.06 -0.14 -10.11
N ASP A 90 7.98 0.34 -9.49
CA ASP A 90 7.96 0.76 -8.08
C ASP A 90 7.23 -0.23 -7.16
N GLY A 91 7.17 -1.49 -7.55
CA GLY A 91 6.55 -2.60 -6.82
C GLY A 91 5.45 -3.29 -7.59
N LEU A 92 5.12 -4.53 -7.19
CA LEU A 92 4.12 -5.35 -7.89
C LEU A 92 2.69 -4.81 -7.78
N ASP A 93 2.41 -3.98 -6.77
CA ASP A 93 1.10 -3.38 -6.51
C ASP A 93 0.98 -1.96 -7.07
N ALA A 94 2.08 -1.38 -7.61
CA ALA A 94 2.05 -0.04 -8.19
C ALA A 94 1.20 -0.03 -9.48
N ALA A 95 0.48 1.07 -9.70
CA ALA A 95 -0.19 1.31 -10.98
C ALA A 95 0.84 1.41 -12.10
N PHE A 96 0.40 1.13 -13.33
CA PHE A 96 1.26 1.34 -14.50
C PHE A 96 1.51 2.83 -14.70
N GLU A 97 2.76 3.23 -14.53
CA GLU A 97 3.17 4.61 -14.69
C GLU A 97 3.50 4.91 -16.16
N PRO A 98 2.96 6.01 -16.71
CA PRO A 98 3.38 6.46 -18.04
C PRO A 98 4.90 6.64 -18.09
N THR A 99 5.59 5.84 -18.91
CA THR A 99 7.05 5.78 -18.93
C THR A 99 7.59 6.02 -20.33
N LEU A 100 8.61 6.89 -20.41
CA LEU A 100 9.41 7.13 -21.60
C LEU A 100 10.78 6.47 -21.43
N PHE A 101 11.15 5.59 -22.36
CA PHE A 101 12.44 4.92 -22.39
C PHE A 101 13.35 5.59 -23.43
N TYR A 102 14.45 6.15 -22.94
CA TYR A 102 15.43 6.86 -23.76
C TYR A 102 16.71 6.02 -23.94
N PRO A 103 17.34 6.03 -25.16
CA PRO A 103 18.56 5.26 -25.40
C PRO A 103 19.71 5.75 -24.53
N PHE A 104 20.34 4.85 -23.75
CA PHE A 104 21.53 5.15 -22.99
C PHE A 104 22.67 5.75 -23.85
N ALA A 105 22.81 5.25 -25.09
CA ALA A 105 23.85 5.71 -26.01
C ALA A 105 23.64 7.12 -26.57
N GLN A 106 22.45 7.74 -26.34
CA GLN A 106 22.18 9.16 -26.64
C GLN A 106 22.38 10.07 -25.40
N GLU A 107 22.65 9.51 -24.24
CA GLU A 107 22.86 10.21 -22.97
C GLU A 107 24.34 10.30 -22.63
N SER A 108 24.83 11.50 -22.27
CA SER A 108 26.25 11.72 -22.00
C SER A 108 26.60 11.83 -20.50
N GLN A 109 25.58 11.88 -19.60
CA GLN A 109 25.81 12.24 -18.19
C GLN A 109 25.17 11.25 -17.22
N GLN A 110 25.66 10.00 -17.17
CA GLN A 110 25.21 9.06 -16.15
C GLN A 110 26.35 8.69 -15.21
N GLY A 111 26.23 9.05 -13.93
CA GLY A 111 27.22 8.71 -12.88
C GLY A 111 27.10 7.27 -12.34
N SER A 112 25.96 6.60 -12.58
CA SER A 112 25.73 5.21 -12.15
C SER A 112 24.83 4.47 -13.13
N MET A 113 25.01 3.17 -13.26
CA MET A 113 24.22 2.31 -14.15
C MET A 113 23.84 1.01 -13.43
N SER A 114 22.63 0.55 -13.65
CA SER A 114 22.18 -0.77 -13.19
C SER A 114 22.21 -1.76 -14.35
N LEU A 115 23.00 -2.83 -14.21
CA LEU A 115 23.10 -3.88 -15.22
C LEU A 115 22.08 -4.99 -14.91
N VAL A 116 21.15 -5.21 -15.82
CA VAL A 116 20.17 -6.31 -15.72
C VAL A 116 20.62 -7.47 -16.60
N LEU A 117 20.80 -8.63 -15.99
CA LEU A 117 21.25 -9.84 -16.67
C LEU A 117 20.25 -10.98 -16.50
N ARG A 118 19.96 -11.66 -17.59
CA ARG A 118 19.17 -12.89 -17.60
C ARG A 118 20.07 -14.07 -18.01
N SER A 119 20.19 -15.07 -17.14
CA SER A 119 21.06 -16.22 -17.36
C SER A 119 20.48 -17.46 -16.67
N ALA A 120 20.85 -18.64 -17.15
CA ALA A 120 20.62 -19.92 -16.49
C ALA A 120 21.73 -20.26 -15.48
N LEU A 121 22.80 -19.48 -15.42
CA LEU A 121 23.91 -19.70 -14.50
C LEU A 121 23.54 -19.31 -13.06
N PRO A 122 24.14 -19.95 -12.04
CA PRO A 122 23.97 -19.55 -10.66
C PRO A 122 24.38 -18.08 -10.44
N PRO A 123 23.63 -17.30 -9.63
CA PRO A 123 23.88 -15.87 -9.42
C PRO A 123 25.32 -15.54 -9.00
N ALA A 124 25.91 -16.35 -8.10
CA ALA A 124 27.27 -16.14 -7.63
C ALA A 124 28.33 -16.30 -8.74
N THR A 125 28.09 -17.21 -9.70
CA THR A 125 28.96 -17.38 -10.85
C THR A 125 28.84 -16.20 -11.80
N LEU A 126 27.63 -15.77 -12.09
CA LEU A 126 27.35 -14.61 -12.94
C LEU A 126 27.99 -13.34 -12.37
N THR A 127 27.82 -13.09 -11.07
CA THR A 127 28.43 -11.95 -10.38
C THR A 127 29.95 -11.93 -10.51
N ARG A 128 30.61 -13.08 -10.36
CA ARG A 128 32.09 -13.18 -10.54
C ARG A 128 32.51 -12.86 -11.97
N MET A 129 31.78 -13.37 -12.96
CA MET A 129 32.03 -13.09 -14.37
C MET A 129 31.90 -11.60 -14.70
N VAL A 130 30.82 -10.98 -14.21
CA VAL A 130 30.59 -9.54 -14.40
C VAL A 130 31.68 -8.70 -13.75
N ARG A 131 32.05 -9.02 -12.49
CA ARG A 131 33.15 -8.32 -11.81
C ARG A 131 34.46 -8.44 -12.54
N ALA A 132 34.78 -9.62 -13.06
CA ALA A 132 36.00 -9.83 -13.86
C ALA A 132 35.98 -8.97 -15.14
N ALA A 133 34.87 -9.03 -15.90
CA ALA A 133 34.74 -8.26 -17.14
C ALA A 133 34.82 -6.74 -16.91
N VAL A 134 34.13 -6.22 -15.88
CA VAL A 134 34.17 -4.79 -15.53
C VAL A 134 35.57 -4.39 -15.09
N SER A 135 36.26 -5.22 -14.27
CA SER A 135 37.64 -4.95 -13.81
C SER A 135 38.69 -5.00 -14.93
N GLU A 136 38.44 -5.75 -16.01
CA GLU A 136 39.27 -5.73 -17.22
C GLU A 136 39.06 -4.42 -18.01
N MET A 137 37.87 -3.86 -18.03
CA MET A 137 37.57 -2.61 -18.71
C MET A 137 38.07 -1.40 -17.92
N ASP A 138 37.75 -1.36 -16.63
CA ASP A 138 38.18 -0.29 -15.72
C ASP A 138 38.20 -0.81 -14.26
N LYS A 139 39.38 -0.79 -13.65
CA LYS A 139 39.59 -1.20 -12.24
C LYS A 139 38.98 -0.22 -11.22
N GLY A 140 38.71 1.00 -11.64
CA GLY A 140 38.12 2.05 -10.79
C GLY A 140 36.60 1.96 -10.65
N VAL A 141 35.91 1.14 -11.46
CA VAL A 141 34.45 0.98 -11.44
C VAL A 141 34.07 -0.14 -10.46
N PRO A 142 33.45 0.18 -9.31
CA PRO A 142 32.99 -0.84 -8.37
C PRO A 142 31.70 -1.50 -8.88
N VAL A 143 31.63 -2.83 -8.81
CA VAL A 143 30.37 -3.58 -8.98
C VAL A 143 29.80 -3.81 -7.59
N ALA A 144 28.82 -2.99 -7.22
CA ALA A 144 28.06 -3.07 -5.98
C ALA A 144 26.74 -3.82 -6.18
N ASP A 145 26.09 -4.23 -5.10
CA ASP A 145 24.69 -4.65 -4.98
C ASP A 145 24.22 -5.68 -6.03
N ALA A 146 25.06 -6.70 -6.29
CA ALA A 146 24.66 -7.80 -7.17
C ALA A 146 23.61 -8.69 -6.49
N VAL A 147 22.35 -8.41 -6.74
CA VAL A 147 21.18 -9.10 -6.17
C VAL A 147 20.38 -9.80 -7.26
N THR A 148 19.63 -10.83 -6.90
CA THR A 148 18.65 -11.42 -7.83
C THR A 148 17.42 -10.53 -7.90
N MET A 149 16.73 -10.52 -9.05
CA MET A 149 15.46 -9.80 -9.19
C MET A 149 14.43 -10.26 -8.13
N TYR A 150 14.41 -11.55 -7.80
CA TYR A 150 13.55 -12.06 -6.72
C TYR A 150 13.86 -11.41 -5.36
N HIS A 151 15.13 -11.27 -5.02
CA HIS A 151 15.54 -10.63 -3.77
C HIS A 151 15.19 -9.13 -3.76
N HIS A 152 15.45 -8.44 -4.85
CA HIS A 152 15.11 -7.03 -5.03
C HIS A 152 13.58 -6.77 -4.86
N ILE A 153 12.74 -7.61 -5.48
CA ILE A 153 11.29 -7.54 -5.31
C ILE A 153 10.90 -7.85 -3.85
N ALA A 154 11.51 -8.87 -3.24
CA ALA A 154 11.22 -9.23 -1.85
C ALA A 154 11.58 -8.12 -0.85
N GLU A 155 12.69 -7.42 -1.06
CA GLU A 155 13.09 -6.26 -0.24
C GLU A 155 12.08 -5.11 -0.38
N THR A 156 11.68 -4.77 -1.60
CA THR A 156 10.66 -3.73 -1.84
C THR A 156 9.34 -4.05 -1.14
N MET A 157 9.00 -5.33 -1.01
CA MET A 157 7.81 -5.77 -0.25
C MET A 157 8.05 -5.79 1.27
N ALA A 158 9.28 -6.03 1.74
CA ALA A 158 9.62 -6.05 3.16
C ALA A 158 9.46 -4.67 3.81
N ASP A 159 9.86 -3.61 3.13
CA ASP A 159 9.75 -2.23 3.61
C ASP A 159 8.30 -1.82 3.92
N ARG A 160 7.33 -2.42 3.24
CA ARG A 160 5.90 -2.18 3.48
C ARG A 160 5.34 -2.99 4.65
N ARG A 161 5.94 -4.12 5.02
CA ARG A 161 5.46 -4.99 6.11
C ARG A 161 5.76 -4.41 7.49
N TYR A 162 6.86 -3.70 7.64
CA TYR A 162 7.26 -3.13 8.92
C TYR A 162 6.25 -2.10 9.45
N PRO A 163 5.83 -1.08 8.69
CA PRO A 163 4.78 -0.15 9.12
C PRO A 163 3.45 -0.85 9.43
N ALA A 164 3.04 -1.84 8.61
CA ALA A 164 1.83 -2.60 8.84
C ALA A 164 1.88 -3.41 10.15
N PHE A 165 3.03 -4.03 10.48
CA PHE A 165 3.24 -4.75 11.74
C PHE A 165 3.16 -3.80 12.94
N VAL A 166 3.81 -2.63 12.87
CA VAL A 166 3.79 -1.63 13.94
C VAL A 166 2.37 -1.10 14.15
N LEU A 167 1.64 -0.77 13.08
CA LEU A 167 0.24 -0.35 13.15
C LEU A 167 -0.65 -1.46 13.74
N GLY A 168 -0.42 -2.71 13.36
CA GLY A 168 -1.12 -3.87 13.93
C GLY A 168 -0.91 -4.01 15.45
N LEU A 169 0.32 -3.78 15.92
CA LEU A 169 0.63 -3.79 17.35
C LEU A 169 -0.10 -2.67 18.09
N PHE A 170 -0.10 -1.46 17.56
CA PHE A 170 -0.85 -0.34 18.14
C PHE A 170 -2.36 -0.61 18.15
N ALA A 171 -2.90 -1.18 17.08
CA ALA A 171 -4.30 -1.57 17.03
C ALA A 171 -4.66 -2.63 18.11
N ALA A 172 -3.80 -3.62 18.32
CA ALA A 172 -3.97 -4.64 19.36
C ALA A 172 -3.93 -4.03 20.75
N LEU A 173 -3.01 -3.10 21.02
CA LEU A 173 -2.94 -2.36 22.28
C LEU A 173 -4.19 -1.51 22.53
N ALA A 174 -4.63 -0.76 21.50
CA ALA A 174 -5.84 0.06 21.59
C ALA A 174 -7.08 -0.80 21.86
N LEU A 175 -7.20 -1.95 21.18
CA LEU A 175 -8.28 -2.90 21.38
C LEU A 175 -8.29 -3.48 22.80
N THR A 176 -7.12 -3.81 23.34
CA THR A 176 -6.96 -4.30 24.72
C THR A 176 -7.39 -3.23 25.73
N LEU A 177 -6.94 -1.98 25.55
CA LEU A 177 -7.35 -0.87 26.41
C LEU A 177 -8.85 -0.60 26.34
N ALA A 178 -9.44 -0.67 25.14
CA ALA A 178 -10.88 -0.54 24.96
C ALA A 178 -11.65 -1.65 25.70
N ALA A 179 -11.20 -2.91 25.57
CA ALA A 179 -11.81 -4.04 26.29
C ALA A 179 -11.74 -3.88 27.81
N VAL A 180 -10.60 -3.45 28.34
CA VAL A 180 -10.42 -3.18 29.79
C VAL A 180 -11.30 -2.01 30.22
N GLY A 181 -11.40 -0.95 29.40
CA GLY A 181 -12.28 0.19 29.68
C GLY A 181 -13.76 -0.20 29.76
N ILE A 182 -14.24 -0.97 28.78
CA ILE A 182 -15.62 -1.49 28.76
C ILE A 182 -15.88 -2.38 29.97
N TYR A 183 -14.96 -3.30 30.27
CA TYR A 183 -15.05 -4.16 31.45
C TYR A 183 -15.14 -3.33 32.74
N GLY A 184 -14.28 -2.31 32.90
CA GLY A 184 -14.26 -1.45 34.07
C GLY A 184 -15.55 -0.67 34.29
N VAL A 185 -16.04 0.00 33.25
CA VAL A 185 -17.28 0.77 33.29
C VAL A 185 -18.50 -0.11 33.60
N LEU A 186 -18.58 -1.29 32.96
CA LEU A 186 -19.69 -2.22 33.22
C LEU A 186 -19.61 -2.83 34.63
N SER A 187 -18.42 -3.23 35.10
CA SER A 187 -18.24 -3.76 36.45
C SER A 187 -18.63 -2.73 37.51
N TYR A 188 -18.26 -1.46 37.29
CA TYR A 188 -18.66 -0.36 38.19
C TYR A 188 -20.17 -0.14 38.16
N THR A 189 -20.78 -0.09 36.98
CA THR A 189 -22.22 0.12 36.81
C THR A 189 -23.03 -1.01 37.43
N VAL A 190 -22.58 -2.28 37.26
CA VAL A 190 -23.19 -3.44 37.89
C VAL A 190 -23.06 -3.35 39.42
N GLY A 191 -21.88 -2.97 39.91
CA GLY A 191 -21.64 -2.77 41.37
C GLY A 191 -22.59 -1.75 41.97
N GLN A 192 -22.78 -0.59 41.34
CA GLN A 192 -23.72 0.43 41.83
C GLN A 192 -25.18 0.00 41.79
N ARG A 193 -25.57 -0.89 40.87
CA ARG A 193 -26.94 -1.37 40.73
C ARG A 193 -27.19 -2.73 41.39
N THR A 194 -26.25 -3.24 42.15
CA THR A 194 -26.37 -4.57 42.78
C THR A 194 -27.65 -4.71 43.62
N ARG A 195 -28.03 -3.68 44.37
CA ARG A 195 -29.26 -3.69 45.20
C ARG A 195 -30.54 -3.70 44.31
N GLU A 196 -30.57 -2.90 43.25
CA GLU A 196 -31.69 -2.89 42.29
C GLU A 196 -31.85 -4.26 41.61
N ILE A 197 -30.75 -4.85 41.19
CA ILE A 197 -30.69 -6.17 40.56
C ILE A 197 -31.15 -7.25 41.55
N GLY A 198 -30.69 -7.19 42.83
CA GLY A 198 -31.07 -8.09 43.87
C GLY A 198 -32.58 -8.05 44.16
N VAL A 199 -33.19 -6.84 44.26
CA VAL A 199 -34.65 -6.68 44.45
C VAL A 199 -35.39 -7.29 43.27
N ARG A 200 -34.97 -7.05 42.01
CA ARG A 200 -35.64 -7.63 40.85
C ARG A 200 -35.59 -9.16 40.85
N LEU A 201 -34.46 -9.73 41.20
CA LEU A 201 -34.32 -11.20 41.34
C LEU A 201 -35.18 -11.74 42.45
N ALA A 202 -35.30 -11.05 43.60
CA ALA A 202 -36.16 -11.45 44.72
C ALA A 202 -37.65 -11.40 44.36
N VAL A 203 -38.09 -10.49 43.47
CA VAL A 203 -39.48 -10.37 42.97
C VAL A 203 -39.74 -11.35 41.79
N GLY A 204 -38.76 -12.18 41.40
CA GLY A 204 -38.94 -13.27 40.42
C GLY A 204 -38.46 -12.98 39.04
N ALA A 205 -37.62 -11.95 38.81
CA ALA A 205 -36.99 -11.72 37.52
C ALA A 205 -36.00 -12.85 37.21
N ARG A 206 -35.93 -13.29 35.95
CA ARG A 206 -35.02 -14.33 35.53
C ARG A 206 -33.60 -13.76 35.39
N PRO A 207 -32.54 -14.53 35.74
CA PRO A 207 -31.15 -14.10 35.52
C PRO A 207 -30.82 -13.69 34.07
N ALA A 208 -31.54 -14.29 33.09
CA ALA A 208 -31.43 -13.95 31.69
C ALA A 208 -31.90 -12.52 31.37
N ASP A 209 -32.92 -12.01 32.10
CA ASP A 209 -33.46 -10.65 31.91
C ASP A 209 -32.44 -9.60 32.38
N VAL A 210 -31.78 -9.88 33.50
CA VAL A 210 -30.67 -9.07 34.05
C VAL A 210 -29.50 -9.06 33.03
N LEU A 211 -29.12 -10.23 32.55
CA LEU A 211 -28.07 -10.37 31.54
C LEU A 211 -28.35 -9.55 30.30
N ARG A 212 -29.58 -9.67 29.77
CA ARG A 212 -30.05 -8.94 28.58
C ARG A 212 -30.03 -7.42 28.78
N THR A 213 -30.40 -6.95 29.95
CA THR A 213 -30.44 -5.52 30.29
C THR A 213 -28.98 -4.96 30.33
N VAL A 214 -28.06 -5.66 31.01
CA VAL A 214 -26.65 -5.25 31.11
C VAL A 214 -25.96 -5.28 29.76
N LEU A 215 -26.11 -6.38 29.01
CA LEU A 215 -25.50 -6.52 27.68
C LEU A 215 -26.10 -5.52 26.69
N GLY A 216 -27.40 -5.29 26.73
CA GLY A 216 -28.09 -4.35 25.84
C GLY A 216 -27.60 -2.91 26.04
N GLY A 217 -27.43 -2.49 27.29
CA GLY A 217 -26.86 -1.17 27.62
C GLY A 217 -25.42 -1.01 27.10
N GLY A 218 -24.57 -2.00 27.35
CA GLY A 218 -23.19 -2.01 26.89
C GLY A 218 -23.09 -2.05 25.34
N LEU A 219 -23.90 -2.89 24.71
CA LEU A 219 -23.94 -3.02 23.24
C LEU A 219 -24.36 -1.70 22.56
N ARG A 220 -25.37 -1.03 23.10
CA ARG A 220 -25.80 0.27 22.59
C ARG A 220 -24.67 1.30 22.62
N LEU A 221 -23.95 1.37 23.74
CA LEU A 221 -22.80 2.28 23.89
C LEU A 221 -21.68 1.92 22.92
N THR A 222 -21.40 0.63 22.77
CA THR A 222 -20.39 0.12 21.80
C THR A 222 -20.76 0.48 20.37
N LEU A 223 -22.02 0.29 19.95
CA LEU A 223 -22.46 0.63 18.60
C LEU A 223 -22.34 2.13 18.32
N ILE A 224 -22.68 2.98 19.28
CA ILE A 224 -22.47 4.44 19.16
C ILE A 224 -20.97 4.74 19.00
N GLY A 225 -20.13 4.13 19.82
CA GLY A 225 -18.67 4.30 19.74
C GLY A 225 -18.09 3.84 18.41
N VAL A 226 -18.54 2.68 17.89
CA VAL A 226 -18.12 2.17 16.58
C VAL A 226 -18.57 3.09 15.46
N ALA A 227 -19.80 3.60 15.50
CA ALA A 227 -20.32 4.53 14.50
C ALA A 227 -19.50 5.83 14.47
N LEU A 228 -19.29 6.46 15.63
CA LEU A 228 -18.49 7.68 15.74
C LEU A 228 -17.03 7.45 15.34
N GLY A 229 -16.43 6.32 15.76
CA GLY A 229 -15.09 5.94 15.40
C GLY A 229 -14.93 5.68 13.91
N SER A 230 -15.92 5.05 13.26
CA SER A 230 -15.91 4.83 11.81
C SER A 230 -15.98 6.14 11.02
N VAL A 231 -16.79 7.08 11.47
CA VAL A 231 -16.86 8.43 10.87
C VAL A 231 -15.52 9.16 11.02
N ALA A 232 -14.95 9.16 12.22
CA ALA A 232 -13.65 9.79 12.48
C ALA A 232 -12.53 9.14 11.66
N ALA A 233 -12.51 7.81 11.56
CA ALA A 233 -11.54 7.07 10.73
C ALA A 233 -11.70 7.39 9.24
N GLY A 234 -12.92 7.49 8.73
CA GLY A 234 -13.19 7.88 7.34
C GLY A 234 -12.72 9.30 7.02
N LEU A 235 -12.95 10.26 7.93
CA LEU A 235 -12.43 11.62 7.78
C LEU A 235 -10.90 11.67 7.80
N ALA A 236 -10.27 10.93 8.72
CA ALA A 236 -8.81 10.83 8.79
C ALA A 236 -8.21 10.17 7.54
N ALA A 237 -8.84 9.09 7.05
CA ALA A 237 -8.42 8.40 5.83
C ALA A 237 -8.55 9.31 4.60
N GLY A 238 -9.60 10.13 4.51
CA GLY A 238 -9.77 11.12 3.44
C GLY A 238 -8.72 12.23 3.46
N ALA A 239 -8.30 12.66 4.66
CA ALA A 239 -7.23 13.64 4.80
C ALA A 239 -5.84 13.07 4.44
N LEU A 240 -5.56 11.83 4.84
CA LEU A 240 -4.32 11.13 4.50
C LEU A 240 -4.29 10.65 3.04
N GLY A 241 -5.42 10.35 2.42
CA GLY A 241 -5.51 9.93 1.02
C GLY A 241 -5.01 10.99 0.03
N LYS A 242 -4.99 12.27 0.42
CA LYS A 242 -4.35 13.34 -0.36
C LYS A 242 -2.82 13.29 -0.32
N LEU A 243 -2.25 12.60 0.65
CA LEU A 243 -0.80 12.40 0.85
C LEU A 243 -0.31 11.03 0.38
N LEU A 244 -1.22 10.04 0.31
CA LEU A 244 -0.92 8.69 -0.21
C LEU A 244 -1.58 8.53 -1.59
N TYR A 245 -0.77 8.47 -2.61
CA TYR A 245 -1.19 8.13 -3.97
C TYR A 245 -1.77 6.69 -3.99
N ASP A 246 -2.96 6.54 -4.61
CA ASP A 246 -3.54 5.27 -5.10
C ASP A 246 -4.05 4.25 -4.05
N VAL A 247 -4.50 4.68 -2.87
CA VAL A 247 -5.27 3.83 -1.95
C VAL A 247 -6.72 4.27 -1.94
N HIS A 248 -7.67 3.37 -2.22
CA HIS A 248 -9.09 3.63 -1.97
C HIS A 248 -9.33 3.71 -0.45
N PRO A 249 -9.43 4.93 0.12
CA PRO A 249 -9.44 5.12 1.58
C PRO A 249 -10.74 4.65 2.25
N LEU A 250 -11.78 4.30 1.49
CA LEU A 250 -13.10 3.92 1.98
C LEU A 250 -13.52 2.57 1.40
N ASP A 251 -12.88 1.47 1.82
CA ASP A 251 -13.36 0.13 1.52
C ASP A 251 -14.45 -0.28 2.53
N PRO A 252 -15.72 -0.43 2.11
CA PRO A 252 -16.84 -0.79 3.01
C PRO A 252 -16.64 -2.13 3.69
N VAL A 253 -15.95 -3.08 3.03
CA VAL A 253 -15.69 -4.41 3.57
C VAL A 253 -14.72 -4.34 4.74
N THR A 254 -13.67 -3.54 4.61
CA THR A 254 -12.70 -3.30 5.68
C THR A 254 -13.37 -2.63 6.88
N PHE A 255 -14.16 -1.56 6.68
CA PHE A 255 -14.88 -0.88 7.77
C PHE A 255 -15.86 -1.80 8.47
N ALA A 256 -16.62 -2.61 7.72
CA ALA A 256 -17.57 -3.57 8.30
C ALA A 256 -16.87 -4.67 9.10
N SER A 257 -15.76 -5.21 8.59
CA SER A 257 -14.99 -6.26 9.26
C SER A 257 -14.36 -5.78 10.57
N VAL A 258 -13.76 -4.58 10.56
CA VAL A 258 -13.21 -3.95 11.78
C VAL A 258 -14.32 -3.66 12.79
N GLY A 259 -15.46 -3.11 12.35
CA GLY A 259 -16.62 -2.87 13.21
C GLY A 259 -17.13 -4.16 13.86
N LEU A 260 -17.18 -5.26 13.10
CA LEU A 260 -17.60 -6.57 13.62
C LEU A 260 -16.61 -7.13 14.66
N VAL A 261 -15.32 -6.99 14.44
CA VAL A 261 -14.27 -7.37 15.41
C VAL A 261 -14.39 -6.55 16.69
N LEU A 262 -14.57 -5.23 16.59
CA LEU A 262 -14.74 -4.34 17.74
C LEU A 262 -15.97 -4.72 18.56
N VAL A 263 -17.12 -4.96 17.93
CA VAL A 263 -18.35 -5.42 18.60
C VAL A 263 -18.12 -6.79 19.26
N GLY A 264 -17.47 -7.71 18.56
CA GLY A 264 -17.13 -9.04 19.11
C GLY A 264 -16.29 -8.97 20.38
N VAL A 265 -15.21 -8.18 20.36
CA VAL A 265 -14.33 -7.98 21.52
C VAL A 265 -15.09 -7.29 22.67
N ALA A 266 -15.91 -6.29 22.37
CA ALA A 266 -16.73 -5.63 23.35
C ALA A 266 -17.72 -6.60 24.02
N LEU A 267 -18.40 -7.45 23.22
CA LEU A 267 -19.29 -8.47 23.77
C LEU A 267 -18.54 -9.45 24.69
N LEU A 268 -17.36 -9.91 24.30
CA LEU A 268 -16.52 -10.76 25.13
C LEU A 268 -16.13 -10.10 26.45
N ALA A 269 -15.73 -8.81 26.40
CA ALA A 269 -15.38 -8.03 27.60
C ALA A 269 -16.57 -7.85 28.55
N MET A 270 -17.80 -7.77 28.01
CA MET A 270 -19.04 -7.63 28.78
C MET A 270 -19.49 -8.93 29.46
N VAL A 271 -19.12 -10.11 28.96
CA VAL A 271 -19.63 -11.41 29.47
C VAL A 271 -19.33 -11.60 30.95
N ALA A 272 -18.12 -11.29 31.41
CA ALA A 272 -17.72 -11.52 32.80
C ALA A 272 -18.51 -10.65 33.79
N PRO A 273 -18.62 -9.30 33.63
CA PRO A 273 -19.43 -8.49 34.54
C PRO A 273 -20.92 -8.80 34.44
N ALA A 274 -21.44 -9.11 33.24
CA ALA A 274 -22.85 -9.46 33.07
C ALA A 274 -23.21 -10.80 33.77
N ARG A 275 -22.33 -11.80 33.69
CA ARG A 275 -22.50 -13.06 34.43
C ARG A 275 -22.43 -12.86 35.96
N ARG A 276 -21.58 -11.95 36.43
CA ARG A 276 -21.52 -11.60 37.86
C ARG A 276 -22.84 -10.96 38.30
N ALA A 277 -23.39 -10.02 37.53
CA ALA A 277 -24.68 -9.40 37.79
C ALA A 277 -25.81 -10.43 37.90
N ALA A 278 -25.86 -11.41 37.00
CA ALA A 278 -26.89 -12.44 36.99
C ALA A 278 -26.78 -13.48 38.12
N ARG A 279 -25.66 -13.52 38.85
CA ARG A 279 -25.40 -14.44 39.98
C ARG A 279 -25.42 -13.77 41.34
N VAL A 280 -25.89 -12.53 41.45
CA VAL A 280 -26.04 -11.81 42.70
C VAL A 280 -27.05 -12.56 43.57
N ASP A 281 -26.65 -12.92 44.81
CA ASP A 281 -27.54 -13.50 45.80
C ASP A 281 -28.48 -12.41 46.35
N PRO A 282 -29.81 -12.57 46.17
CA PRO A 282 -30.81 -11.58 46.63
C PRO A 282 -30.72 -11.30 48.14
N MET A 283 -30.38 -12.33 48.94
CA MET A 283 -30.26 -12.20 50.39
C MET A 283 -29.08 -11.37 50.83
N VAL A 284 -27.94 -11.48 50.08
CA VAL A 284 -26.73 -10.69 50.35
C VAL A 284 -26.92 -9.25 49.90
N ALA A 285 -27.60 -9.04 48.74
CA ALA A 285 -27.88 -7.71 48.18
C ALA A 285 -28.81 -6.88 49.08
N LEU A 286 -29.71 -7.50 49.83
CA LEU A 286 -30.63 -6.82 50.76
C LEU A 286 -30.05 -6.58 52.16
N ARG A 287 -28.94 -7.29 52.51
CA ARG A 287 -28.31 -7.23 53.85
C ARG A 287 -27.10 -6.29 53.90
N SER A 288 -26.62 -5.80 52.77
CA SER A 288 -25.53 -4.83 52.70
C SER A 288 -26.07 -3.42 53.00
N GLU A 289 -26.00 -3.00 54.25
CA GLU A 289 -26.03 -1.61 54.67
C GLU A 289 -24.70 -0.93 54.40
#